data_551211de377a9315a9b46ae47e7d8f09
#
_entry.id   551211de377a9315a9b46ae47e7d8f09
#
_cell.length_a   1.000
_cell.length_b   1.000
_cell.length_c   1.000
_cell.angle_alpha   90.00
_cell.angle_beta   90.00
_cell.angle_gamma   90.00
#
_symmetry.space_group_name_H-M   'P 1'
#
loop_
_entity.id
_entity.type
_entity.pdbx_description
1 polymer ?
#
loop_
_entity_poly.entity_id
_entity_poly.type
_entity_poly.pdbx_seq_one_letter_code
_entity_poly.pdbx_strand_id
1 'polypeptide(L)'
;MTSTLTQNNINGNHHHHPQYYPSHSSSSKASIKGCCCCLFLLFSFLLLLILAIILVIVLAVKPKKPQFDLQQVGVQYVGITPNPAAIATSSASVSLNIRMVFTAFNDNKVGIKYGQSRFTIMYRGIPLGRGTVPGFYQPAHSVKRVETTIVVDRVNLLQADAADLIRDATLNDRVELRVLGDVGAKIRILGLTSPGVQVSVDCAIVISPRKQALTYKQCGFDGLSV
;
A
#
# COMPACT_ATOMS: atom_id res chain seq x y z
N MET A 1 52.17 22.01 -90.82
CA MET A 1 53.54 22.60 -90.91
C MET A 1 54.30 22.12 -89.68
N THR A 2 55.11 21.10 -89.88
CA THR A 2 56.56 21.14 -89.89
C THR A 2 57.13 21.57 -88.54
N SER A 3 57.95 20.94 -87.82
CA SER A 3 59.13 20.04 -87.99
C SER A 3 59.71 19.96 -86.55
N THR A 4 60.42 19.13 -86.16
CA THR A 4 61.48 18.17 -86.41
C THR A 4 62.27 18.01 -85.11
N LEU A 5 62.61 16.79 -84.76
CA LEU A 5 63.85 16.21 -84.31
C LEU A 5 64.80 17.04 -83.40
N THR A 6 65.21 16.50 -82.27
CA THR A 6 66.55 15.87 -82.29
C THR A 6 66.86 15.13 -80.97
N GLN A 7 67.34 13.98 -81.12
CA GLN A 7 67.97 13.00 -80.27
C GLN A 7 69.27 13.56 -79.63
N ASN A 8 69.47 13.26 -78.36
CA ASN A 8 70.83 12.80 -77.95
C ASN A 8 70.85 12.06 -76.63
N ASN A 9 71.42 10.95 -76.74
CA ASN A 9 71.80 9.92 -75.82
C ASN A 9 73.01 10.38 -74.99
N ILE A 10 73.02 10.20 -73.65
CA ILE A 10 74.27 9.94 -72.93
C ILE A 10 73.92 9.11 -71.63
N ASN A 11 74.61 8.02 -71.53
CA ASN A 11 74.76 7.03 -70.51
C ASN A 11 75.13 7.64 -69.11
N GLY A 12 74.55 7.18 -68.04
CA GLY A 12 75.05 7.46 -66.70
C GLY A 12 74.41 6.46 -65.67
N ASN A 13 75.18 5.41 -65.45
CA ASN A 13 74.92 4.46 -64.37
C ASN A 13 74.89 5.17 -63.02
N HIS A 14 73.74 5.19 -62.39
CA HIS A 14 73.65 5.44 -60.92
C HIS A 14 72.88 4.33 -60.23
N HIS A 15 73.59 3.67 -59.33
CA HIS A 15 73.11 2.70 -58.40
C HIS A 15 71.97 3.30 -57.58
N HIS A 16 70.72 2.82 -57.75
CA HIS A 16 69.64 3.08 -56.86
C HIS A 16 69.74 2.13 -55.69
N HIS A 17 70.10 2.66 -54.54
CA HIS A 17 69.75 2.06 -53.23
C HIS A 17 68.26 2.12 -53.04
N PRO A 18 67.57 1.01 -52.71
CA PRO A 18 66.19 1.04 -52.31
C PRO A 18 66.12 1.66 -50.92
N GLN A 19 65.55 2.87 -50.81
CA GLN A 19 65.12 3.43 -49.54
C GLN A 19 63.95 2.63 -49.00
N TYR A 20 64.26 1.88 -47.94
CA TYR A 20 63.30 1.19 -47.16
C TYR A 20 62.51 2.22 -46.32
N TYR A 21 61.30 2.56 -46.72
CA TYR A 21 60.34 3.30 -45.84
C TYR A 21 59.76 2.33 -44.82
N PRO A 22 60.01 2.50 -43.53
CA PRO A 22 59.26 1.75 -42.53
C PRO A 22 57.84 2.28 -42.55
N SER A 23 56.87 1.48 -43.00
CA SER A 23 55.46 1.72 -42.78
C SER A 23 55.21 1.66 -41.27
N HIS A 24 55.08 2.81 -40.66
CA HIS A 24 54.49 2.91 -39.33
C HIS A 24 53.06 2.52 -39.44
N SER A 25 52.75 1.25 -39.33
CA SER A 25 51.42 0.79 -38.89
C SER A 25 51.30 1.18 -37.43
N SER A 26 50.76 2.36 -37.19
CA SER A 26 50.25 2.72 -35.89
C SER A 26 49.01 1.84 -35.59
N SER A 27 49.26 0.61 -35.16
CA SER A 27 48.20 -0.14 -34.49
C SER A 27 47.92 0.61 -33.19
N SER A 28 46.91 1.45 -33.24
CA SER A 28 46.28 2.00 -32.05
C SER A 28 45.69 0.81 -31.24
N LYS A 29 46.54 0.21 -30.42
CA LYS A 29 46.10 -0.64 -29.34
C LYS A 29 45.24 0.27 -28.44
N ALA A 30 43.92 0.37 -28.75
CA ALA A 30 42.96 0.97 -27.86
C ALA A 30 43.19 0.31 -26.51
N SER A 31 43.72 1.07 -25.56
CA SER A 31 44.07 0.56 -24.24
C SER A 31 42.77 0.08 -23.59
N ILE A 32 42.58 -1.23 -23.52
CA ILE A 32 41.43 -1.88 -22.86
C ILE A 32 41.28 -1.34 -21.44
N LYS A 33 42.34 -0.92 -20.78
CA LYS A 33 42.34 -0.28 -19.47
C LYS A 33 41.61 1.08 -19.47
N GLY A 34 41.74 1.88 -20.53
CA GLY A 34 41.02 3.16 -20.65
C GLY A 34 39.50 2.96 -20.90
N CYS A 35 39.16 1.97 -21.72
CA CYS A 35 37.77 1.64 -22.01
C CYS A 35 37.01 1.10 -20.76
N CYS A 36 37.68 0.27 -19.95
CA CYS A 36 37.10 -0.25 -18.70
C CYS A 36 36.90 0.87 -17.69
N CYS A 37 37.79 1.84 -17.59
CA CYS A 37 37.64 2.99 -16.70
C CYS A 37 36.46 3.90 -17.13
N CYS A 38 36.32 4.14 -18.45
CA CYS A 38 35.20 4.91 -18.98
C CYS A 38 33.85 4.22 -18.73
N LEU A 39 33.76 2.90 -18.93
CA LEU A 39 32.55 2.13 -18.64
C LEU A 39 32.20 2.14 -17.15
N PHE A 40 33.20 2.02 -16.28
CA PHE A 40 33.01 2.09 -14.83
C PHE A 40 32.48 3.46 -14.38
N LEU A 41 33.06 4.55 -14.90
CA LEU A 41 32.61 5.92 -14.63
C LEU A 41 31.18 6.15 -15.14
N LEU A 42 30.84 5.67 -16.33
CA LEU A 42 29.50 5.78 -16.91
C LEU A 42 28.50 5.01 -16.09
N PHE A 43 28.81 3.78 -15.67
CA PHE A 43 27.97 2.97 -14.82
C PHE A 43 27.75 3.62 -13.44
N SER A 44 28.84 4.14 -12.83
CA SER A 44 28.76 4.87 -11.56
C SER A 44 27.90 6.12 -11.69
N PHE A 45 28.03 6.88 -12.77
CA PHE A 45 27.20 8.06 -13.03
C PHE A 45 25.73 7.70 -13.20
N LEU A 46 25.42 6.65 -13.98
CA LEU A 46 24.04 6.16 -14.13
C LEU A 46 23.44 5.71 -12.80
N LEU A 47 24.22 5.01 -11.98
CA LEU A 47 23.77 4.55 -10.66
C LEU A 47 23.47 5.74 -9.74
N LEU A 48 24.32 6.77 -9.72
CA LEU A 48 24.08 7.99 -8.95
C LEU A 48 22.85 8.75 -9.46
N LEU A 49 22.65 8.79 -10.77
CA LEU A 49 21.48 9.44 -11.37
C LEU A 49 20.19 8.71 -10.99
N ILE A 50 20.18 7.38 -11.05
CA ILE A 50 19.03 6.56 -10.60
C ILE A 50 18.78 6.79 -9.12
N LEU A 51 19.80 6.79 -8.28
CA LEU A 51 19.68 7.05 -6.85
C LEU A 51 19.11 8.44 -6.58
N ALA A 52 19.56 9.46 -7.30
CA ALA A 52 19.05 10.83 -7.20
C ALA A 52 17.56 10.90 -7.60
N ILE A 53 17.16 10.21 -8.68
CA ILE A 53 15.76 10.15 -9.12
C ILE A 53 14.89 9.47 -8.05
N ILE A 54 15.35 8.34 -7.50
CA ILE A 54 14.64 7.63 -6.43
C ILE A 54 14.48 8.54 -5.20
N LEU A 55 15.55 9.23 -4.81
CA LEU A 55 15.53 10.15 -3.68
C LEU A 55 14.52 11.29 -3.90
N VAL A 56 14.51 11.89 -5.09
CA VAL A 56 13.55 12.94 -5.44
C VAL A 56 12.11 12.41 -5.39
N ILE A 57 11.86 11.20 -5.92
CA ILE A 57 10.52 10.59 -5.87
C ILE A 57 10.09 10.35 -4.43
N VAL A 58 10.96 9.78 -3.58
CA VAL A 58 10.65 9.51 -2.17
C VAL A 58 10.35 10.80 -1.41
N LEU A 59 11.16 11.84 -1.60
CA LEU A 59 10.95 13.14 -0.96
C LEU A 59 9.69 13.85 -1.49
N ALA A 60 9.41 13.76 -2.80
CA ALA A 60 8.24 14.40 -3.40
C ALA A 60 6.93 13.72 -2.99
N VAL A 61 6.92 12.39 -2.86
CA VAL A 61 5.72 11.62 -2.48
C VAL A 61 5.43 11.75 -0.99
N LYS A 62 6.47 11.72 -0.14
CA LYS A 62 6.39 11.82 1.34
C LYS A 62 5.08 11.25 1.89
N PRO A 63 4.93 9.92 1.93
CA PRO A 63 3.64 9.28 2.23
C PRO A 63 3.14 9.66 3.62
N LYS A 64 1.91 10.13 3.69
CA LYS A 64 1.18 10.37 4.93
C LYS A 64 0.35 9.15 5.26
N LYS A 65 0.18 8.86 6.55
CA LYS A 65 -0.71 7.79 6.99
C LYS A 65 -2.16 8.16 6.62
N PRO A 66 -2.91 7.27 5.96
CA PRO A 66 -4.32 7.49 5.71
C PRO A 66 -5.06 7.56 7.04
N GLN A 67 -6.04 8.45 7.12
CA GLN A 67 -6.85 8.64 8.32
C GLN A 67 -8.26 8.11 8.07
N PHE A 68 -8.79 7.45 9.08
CA PHE A 68 -10.17 6.97 9.08
C PHE A 68 -10.88 7.56 10.29
N ASP A 69 -12.04 8.15 10.05
CA ASP A 69 -12.89 8.68 11.11
C ASP A 69 -14.26 8.00 11.09
N LEU A 70 -14.58 7.32 12.20
CA LEU A 70 -15.88 6.70 12.38
C LEU A 70 -16.90 7.78 12.71
N GLN A 71 -17.80 8.04 11.76
CA GLN A 71 -18.78 9.14 11.83
C GLN A 71 -20.05 8.73 12.56
N GLN A 72 -20.55 7.54 12.24
CA GLN A 72 -21.85 7.12 12.68
C GLN A 72 -21.91 5.61 12.92
N VAL A 73 -22.52 5.22 14.04
CA VAL A 73 -22.85 3.84 14.35
C VAL A 73 -24.33 3.81 14.66
N GLY A 74 -25.08 3.09 13.84
CA GLY A 74 -26.52 2.89 14.05
C GLY A 74 -26.81 1.43 14.37
N VAL A 75 -27.51 1.18 15.45
CA VAL A 75 -28.02 -0.15 15.77
C VAL A 75 -29.40 -0.28 15.13
N GLN A 76 -29.48 -1.11 14.07
CA GLN A 76 -30.73 -1.28 13.32
C GLN A 76 -31.65 -2.32 13.96
N TYR A 77 -31.08 -3.35 14.57
CA TYR A 77 -31.84 -4.45 15.17
C TYR A 77 -31.05 -5.06 16.32
N VAL A 78 -31.74 -5.36 17.41
CA VAL A 78 -31.23 -6.18 18.53
C VAL A 78 -32.31 -7.21 18.85
N GLY A 79 -31.97 -8.47 18.72
CA GLY A 79 -32.83 -9.59 19.09
C GLY A 79 -32.11 -10.49 20.08
N ILE A 80 -32.79 -10.82 21.17
CA ILE A 80 -32.29 -11.77 22.15
C ILE A 80 -33.35 -12.83 22.34
N THR A 81 -32.99 -14.07 21.98
CA THR A 81 -33.89 -15.22 22.14
C THR A 81 -33.29 -16.20 23.14
N PRO A 82 -34.00 -16.50 24.23
CA PRO A 82 -33.61 -17.60 25.10
C PRO A 82 -33.52 -18.90 24.29
N ASN A 83 -32.50 -19.71 24.53
CA ASN A 83 -32.40 -20.98 23.87
C ASN A 83 -33.20 -22.05 24.63
N PRO A 84 -34.41 -22.46 24.17
CA PRO A 84 -35.25 -23.41 24.88
C PRO A 84 -34.68 -24.83 24.93
N ALA A 85 -33.73 -25.15 24.07
CA ALA A 85 -33.05 -26.47 24.04
C ALA A 85 -31.95 -26.60 25.09
N ALA A 86 -31.57 -25.53 25.76
CA ALA A 86 -30.49 -25.49 26.75
C ALA A 86 -31.02 -25.54 28.18
N ILE A 87 -31.83 -26.54 28.50
CA ILE A 87 -32.36 -26.76 29.86
C ILE A 87 -31.22 -26.95 30.89
N ALA A 88 -30.04 -27.35 30.45
CA ALA A 88 -28.87 -27.57 31.29
C ALA A 88 -27.82 -26.47 31.25
N THR A 89 -27.79 -25.61 30.22
CA THR A 89 -26.86 -24.52 30.09
C THR A 89 -27.62 -23.24 29.77
N SER A 90 -27.68 -22.36 30.78
CA SER A 90 -28.32 -21.06 30.67
C SER A 90 -27.63 -20.21 29.57
N SER A 91 -28.05 -20.37 28.31
CA SER A 91 -27.53 -19.63 27.18
C SER A 91 -28.62 -18.85 26.46
N ALA A 92 -28.29 -17.70 25.95
CA ALA A 92 -29.16 -16.90 25.11
C ALA A 92 -28.49 -16.61 23.76
N SER A 93 -29.30 -16.58 22.70
CA SER A 93 -28.81 -16.19 21.37
C SER A 93 -29.04 -14.70 21.16
N VAL A 94 -27.98 -14.00 20.78
CA VAL A 94 -28.00 -12.57 20.43
C VAL A 94 -27.89 -12.40 18.94
N SER A 95 -28.81 -11.64 18.38
CA SER A 95 -28.76 -11.17 16.98
C SER A 95 -28.71 -9.64 16.99
N LEU A 96 -27.75 -9.09 16.26
CA LEU A 96 -27.50 -7.65 16.24
C LEU A 96 -27.14 -7.21 14.82
N ASN A 97 -27.72 -6.12 14.37
CA ASN A 97 -27.38 -5.51 13.10
C ASN A 97 -26.86 -4.09 13.33
N ILE A 98 -25.60 -3.85 13.04
CA ILE A 98 -24.93 -2.57 13.25
C ILE A 98 -24.51 -2.00 11.90
N ARG A 99 -25.04 -0.82 11.58
CA ARG A 99 -24.59 -0.01 10.45
C ARG A 99 -23.49 0.94 10.91
N MET A 100 -22.34 0.89 10.24
CA MET A 100 -21.21 1.76 10.51
C MET A 100 -20.91 2.61 9.29
N VAL A 101 -20.70 3.89 9.53
CA VAL A 101 -20.29 4.85 8.49
C VAL A 101 -18.99 5.51 8.93
N PHE A 102 -17.98 5.38 8.11
CA PHE A 102 -16.71 6.05 8.34
C PHE A 102 -16.26 6.84 7.12
N THR A 103 -15.45 7.83 7.38
CA THR A 103 -14.84 8.69 6.37
C THR A 103 -13.37 8.37 6.28
N ALA A 104 -12.90 8.05 5.08
CA ALA A 104 -11.50 7.87 4.76
C ALA A 104 -10.94 9.16 4.18
N PHE A 105 -9.79 9.62 4.70
CA PHE A 105 -9.07 10.79 4.23
C PHE A 105 -7.76 10.36 3.59
N ASN A 106 -7.51 10.80 2.38
CA ASN A 106 -6.26 10.59 1.69
C ASN A 106 -5.58 11.94 1.38
N ASP A 107 -4.73 12.40 2.28
CA ASP A 107 -3.94 13.61 2.10
C ASP A 107 -2.67 13.40 1.25
N ASN A 108 -2.51 12.19 0.71
CA ASN A 108 -1.37 11.88 -0.13
C ASN A 108 -1.53 12.40 -1.55
N LYS A 109 -0.40 12.69 -2.17
CA LYS A 109 -0.31 13.06 -3.60
C LYS A 109 -0.55 11.88 -4.55
N VAL A 110 -0.76 10.69 -4.00
CA VAL A 110 -0.92 9.43 -4.75
C VAL A 110 -2.22 8.75 -4.35
N GLY A 111 -2.79 7.98 -5.29
CA GLY A 111 -3.99 7.21 -5.02
C GLY A 111 -3.70 5.98 -4.16
N ILE A 112 -4.66 5.60 -3.33
CA ILE A 112 -4.60 4.43 -2.46
C ILE A 112 -5.67 3.43 -2.88
N LYS A 113 -5.28 2.18 -3.08
CA LYS A 113 -6.18 1.07 -3.31
C LYS A 113 -6.28 0.25 -2.04
N TYR A 114 -7.44 0.31 -1.40
CA TYR A 114 -7.76 -0.51 -0.24
C TYR A 114 -8.24 -1.88 -0.69
N GLY A 115 -7.76 -2.93 -0.02
CA GLY A 115 -8.26 -4.29 -0.16
C GLY A 115 -9.58 -4.47 0.58
N GLN A 116 -10.18 -5.64 0.39
CA GLN A 116 -11.31 -6.05 1.23
C GLN A 116 -10.82 -6.19 2.67
N SER A 117 -11.52 -5.54 3.61
CA SER A 117 -11.19 -5.55 5.04
C SER A 117 -12.25 -6.31 5.82
N ARG A 118 -11.83 -7.10 6.80
CA ARG A 118 -12.72 -7.83 7.69
C ARG A 118 -12.56 -7.31 9.10
N PHE A 119 -13.68 -7.09 9.76
CA PHE A 119 -13.75 -6.62 11.14
C PHE A 119 -14.52 -7.60 12.00
N THR A 120 -14.05 -7.81 13.21
CA THR A 120 -14.74 -8.60 14.24
C THR A 120 -15.17 -7.65 15.35
N ILE A 121 -16.43 -7.70 15.74
CA ILE A 121 -16.93 -6.98 16.90
C ILE A 121 -16.94 -7.92 18.09
N MET A 122 -16.43 -7.44 19.20
CA MET A 122 -16.35 -8.17 20.45
C MET A 122 -17.05 -7.40 21.57
N TYR A 123 -17.70 -8.12 22.45
CA TYR A 123 -18.22 -7.64 23.72
C TYR A 123 -17.55 -8.40 24.84
N ARG A 124 -16.84 -7.71 25.74
CA ARG A 124 -16.11 -8.32 26.86
C ARG A 124 -15.20 -9.50 26.46
N GLY A 125 -14.57 -9.41 25.30
CA GLY A 125 -13.70 -10.47 24.77
C GLY A 125 -14.43 -11.58 23.99
N ILE A 126 -15.75 -11.56 23.92
CA ILE A 126 -16.55 -12.55 23.18
C ILE A 126 -16.84 -12.00 21.79
N PRO A 127 -16.51 -12.73 20.70
CA PRO A 127 -16.81 -12.30 19.36
C PRO A 127 -18.33 -12.38 19.10
N LEU A 128 -18.95 -11.23 18.88
CA LEU A 128 -20.37 -11.13 18.56
C LEU A 128 -20.64 -11.33 17.07
N GLY A 129 -19.81 -10.76 16.22
CA GLY A 129 -20.05 -10.82 14.78
C GLY A 129 -18.89 -10.31 13.95
N ARG A 130 -19.06 -10.45 12.63
CA ARG A 130 -18.06 -10.03 11.64
C ARG A 130 -18.69 -9.14 10.60
N GLY A 131 -17.96 -8.12 10.21
CA GLY A 131 -18.29 -7.25 9.10
C GLY A 131 -17.23 -7.28 8.03
N THR A 132 -17.63 -6.99 6.81
CA THR A 132 -16.73 -6.91 5.68
C THR A 132 -16.93 -5.57 4.98
N VAL A 133 -15.83 -4.85 4.79
CA VAL A 133 -15.79 -3.65 3.96
C VAL A 133 -15.23 -4.05 2.60
N PRO A 134 -15.97 -3.83 1.51
CA PRO A 134 -15.46 -4.13 0.18
C PRO A 134 -14.25 -3.24 -0.13
N GLY A 135 -13.31 -3.77 -0.92
CA GLY A 135 -12.17 -2.99 -1.37
C GLY A 135 -12.59 -1.80 -2.23
N PHE A 136 -11.89 -0.68 -2.11
CA PHE A 136 -12.16 0.53 -2.87
C PHE A 136 -10.88 1.27 -3.26
N TYR A 137 -11.02 2.11 -4.27
CA TYR A 137 -9.96 3.03 -4.66
C TYR A 137 -10.29 4.44 -4.17
N GLN A 138 -9.27 5.12 -3.65
CA GLN A 138 -9.34 6.50 -3.21
C GLN A 138 -8.27 7.32 -3.94
N PRO A 139 -8.68 8.32 -4.73
CA PRO A 139 -7.74 9.22 -5.41
C PRO A 139 -6.86 10.01 -4.45
N ALA A 140 -5.82 10.65 -4.98
CA ALA A 140 -5.02 11.62 -4.23
C ALA A 140 -5.90 12.79 -3.75
N HIS A 141 -5.56 13.35 -2.59
CA HIS A 141 -6.24 14.51 -1.99
C HIS A 141 -7.77 14.39 -1.98
N SER A 142 -8.28 13.24 -1.58
CA SER A 142 -9.72 12.97 -1.59
C SER A 142 -10.26 12.46 -0.26
N VAL A 143 -11.55 12.67 -0.08
CA VAL A 143 -12.32 12.18 1.06
C VAL A 143 -13.36 11.21 0.54
N LYS A 144 -13.48 10.04 1.15
CA LYS A 144 -14.45 9.02 0.75
C LYS A 144 -15.25 8.52 1.95
N ARG A 145 -16.57 8.55 1.83
CA ARG A 145 -17.48 7.95 2.80
C ARG A 145 -17.64 6.47 2.46
N VAL A 146 -17.47 5.62 3.45
CA VAL A 146 -17.58 4.17 3.33
C VAL A 146 -18.57 3.69 4.37
N GLU A 147 -19.51 2.88 3.91
CA GLU A 147 -20.55 2.30 4.73
C GLU A 147 -20.38 0.79 4.77
N THR A 148 -20.59 0.22 5.96
CA THR A 148 -20.63 -1.23 6.15
C THR A 148 -21.69 -1.60 7.15
N THR A 149 -22.27 -2.76 6.97
CA THR A 149 -23.20 -3.37 7.91
C THR A 149 -22.56 -4.61 8.50
N ILE A 150 -22.59 -4.71 9.81
CA ILE A 150 -22.14 -5.86 10.56
C ILE A 150 -23.36 -6.60 11.06
N VAL A 151 -23.45 -7.85 10.64
CA VAL A 151 -24.55 -8.73 11.06
C VAL A 151 -23.98 -9.71 12.07
N VAL A 152 -24.59 -9.71 13.25
CA VAL A 152 -24.41 -10.72 14.28
C VAL A 152 -25.64 -11.61 14.22
N ASP A 153 -25.45 -12.88 13.83
CA ASP A 153 -26.54 -13.83 13.73
C ASP A 153 -26.36 -14.94 14.75
N ARG A 154 -27.30 -15.00 15.70
CA ARG A 154 -27.50 -16.07 16.70
C ARG A 154 -26.21 -16.48 17.43
N VAL A 155 -25.44 -15.50 17.91
CA VAL A 155 -24.28 -15.80 18.75
C VAL A 155 -24.77 -16.26 20.12
N ASN A 156 -24.37 -17.47 20.51
CA ASN A 156 -24.69 -18.00 21.83
C ASN A 156 -23.77 -17.32 22.87
N LEU A 157 -24.35 -16.58 23.76
CA LEU A 157 -23.68 -16.04 24.93
C LEU A 157 -24.07 -16.85 26.16
N LEU A 158 -23.17 -16.96 27.11
CA LEU A 158 -23.52 -17.42 28.44
C LEU A 158 -24.59 -16.50 28.97
N GLN A 159 -25.54 -17.02 29.78
CA GLN A 159 -26.67 -16.24 30.27
C GLN A 159 -26.23 -14.99 31.04
N ALA A 160 -25.12 -15.07 31.78
CA ALA A 160 -24.57 -13.92 32.50
C ALA A 160 -24.14 -12.81 31.54
N ASP A 161 -23.41 -13.14 30.48
CA ASP A 161 -22.93 -12.16 29.49
C ASP A 161 -24.10 -11.57 28.67
N ALA A 162 -25.10 -12.39 28.35
CA ALA A 162 -26.31 -11.93 27.69
C ALA A 162 -27.12 -10.98 28.60
N ALA A 163 -27.25 -11.31 29.88
CA ALA A 163 -27.93 -10.46 30.88
C ALA A 163 -27.19 -9.13 31.06
N ASP A 164 -25.88 -9.16 31.10
CA ASP A 164 -25.06 -7.95 31.18
C ASP A 164 -25.16 -7.09 29.93
N LEU A 165 -25.15 -7.68 28.74
CA LEU A 165 -25.35 -6.95 27.49
C LEU A 165 -26.72 -6.28 27.44
N ILE A 166 -27.77 -6.99 27.89
CA ILE A 166 -29.14 -6.44 27.98
C ILE A 166 -29.15 -5.26 28.96
N ARG A 167 -28.57 -5.43 30.15
CA ARG A 167 -28.49 -4.38 31.16
C ARG A 167 -27.77 -3.14 30.63
N ASP A 168 -26.64 -3.34 30.02
CA ASP A 168 -25.83 -2.26 29.44
C ASP A 168 -26.58 -1.53 28.31
N ALA A 169 -27.30 -2.28 27.47
CA ALA A 169 -28.09 -1.71 26.39
C ALA A 169 -29.36 -0.99 26.86
N THR A 170 -30.10 -1.56 27.85
CA THR A 170 -31.43 -1.07 28.22
C THR A 170 -31.45 -0.13 29.43
N LEU A 171 -30.67 -0.44 30.45
CA LEU A 171 -30.62 0.34 31.69
C LEU A 171 -29.50 1.40 31.63
N ASN A 172 -28.33 1.02 31.26
CA ASN A 172 -27.15 1.91 31.26
C ASN A 172 -27.07 2.79 30.01
N ASP A 173 -27.81 2.44 28.94
CA ASP A 173 -27.72 3.08 27.63
C ASP A 173 -26.27 3.23 27.14
N ARG A 174 -25.43 2.25 27.49
CA ARG A 174 -23.99 2.26 27.26
C ARG A 174 -23.49 0.84 27.01
N VAL A 175 -23.13 0.55 25.76
CA VAL A 175 -22.53 -0.74 25.39
C VAL A 175 -21.11 -0.50 24.91
N GLU A 176 -20.15 -1.12 25.61
CA GLU A 176 -18.75 -1.08 25.25
C GLU A 176 -18.42 -2.23 24.30
N LEU A 177 -17.94 -1.90 23.13
CA LEU A 177 -17.58 -2.87 22.10
C LEU A 177 -16.13 -2.65 21.69
N ARG A 178 -15.48 -3.73 21.28
CA ARG A 178 -14.14 -3.68 20.68
C ARG A 178 -14.23 -4.14 19.23
N VAL A 179 -13.70 -3.36 18.32
CA VAL A 179 -13.69 -3.64 16.89
C VAL A 179 -12.26 -3.95 16.48
N LEU A 180 -12.01 -5.19 16.10
CA LEU A 180 -10.71 -5.66 15.62
C LEU A 180 -10.79 -5.94 14.12
N GLY A 181 -9.76 -5.57 13.38
CA GLY A 181 -9.73 -5.84 11.94
C GLY A 181 -8.41 -5.49 11.29
N ASP A 182 -8.27 -5.95 10.05
CA ASP A 182 -7.11 -5.70 9.23
C ASP A 182 -7.47 -4.98 7.96
N VAL A 183 -6.74 -3.91 7.67
CA VAL A 183 -6.92 -3.09 6.48
C VAL A 183 -5.67 -3.19 5.61
N GLY A 184 -5.81 -3.77 4.44
CA GLY A 184 -4.75 -3.80 3.43
C GLY A 184 -4.82 -2.59 2.52
N ALA A 185 -3.69 -1.93 2.30
CA ALA A 185 -3.57 -0.78 1.41
C ALA A 185 -2.40 -0.93 0.44
N LYS A 186 -2.58 -0.45 -0.79
CA LYS A 186 -1.55 -0.39 -1.82
C LYS A 186 -1.53 1.00 -2.42
N ILE A 187 -0.34 1.54 -2.63
CA ILE A 187 -0.18 2.83 -3.29
C ILE A 187 -0.20 2.63 -4.80
N ARG A 188 -0.91 3.50 -5.52
CA ARG A 188 -0.95 3.51 -6.98
C ARG A 188 -0.31 4.79 -7.51
N ILE A 189 0.77 4.63 -8.30
CA ILE A 189 1.52 5.72 -8.92
C ILE A 189 1.65 5.42 -10.40
N LEU A 190 1.19 6.31 -11.28
CA LEU A 190 1.32 6.22 -12.75
C LEU A 190 0.93 4.83 -13.31
N GLY A 191 -0.12 4.21 -12.76
CA GLY A 191 -0.56 2.88 -13.18
C GLY A 191 0.14 1.70 -12.49
N LEU A 192 1.26 1.92 -11.84
CA LEU A 192 1.97 0.93 -11.04
C LEU A 192 1.38 0.83 -9.64
N THR A 193 1.33 -0.38 -9.10
CA THR A 193 0.81 -0.64 -7.75
C THR A 193 1.95 -1.17 -6.87
N SER A 194 2.15 -0.56 -5.71
CA SER A 194 3.15 -0.98 -4.73
C SER A 194 2.84 -2.36 -4.14
N PRO A 195 3.80 -3.01 -3.48
CA PRO A 195 3.52 -4.06 -2.52
C PRO A 195 2.46 -3.61 -1.51
N GLY A 196 1.65 -4.55 -1.02
CA GLY A 196 0.60 -4.26 -0.05
C GLY A 196 1.18 -4.02 1.34
N VAL A 197 0.60 -3.07 2.06
CA VAL A 197 0.84 -2.84 3.47
C VAL A 197 -0.43 -3.22 4.21
N GLN A 198 -0.31 -4.01 5.26
CA GLN A 198 -1.43 -4.40 6.11
C GLN A 198 -1.30 -3.69 7.46
N VAL A 199 -2.39 -3.12 7.93
CA VAL A 199 -2.48 -2.39 9.20
C VAL A 199 -3.59 -3.02 10.01
N SER A 200 -3.27 -3.45 11.22
CA SER A 200 -4.25 -3.94 12.18
C SER A 200 -4.89 -2.76 12.90
N VAL A 201 -6.20 -2.81 13.00
CA VAL A 201 -7.04 -1.78 13.63
C VAL A 201 -7.66 -2.37 14.88
N ASP A 202 -7.50 -1.69 15.99
CA ASP A 202 -8.11 -2.02 17.28
C ASP A 202 -8.83 -0.78 17.81
N CYS A 203 -10.15 -0.81 17.83
CA CYS A 203 -10.98 0.30 18.29
C CYS A 203 -11.82 -0.11 19.48
N ALA A 204 -11.69 0.58 20.60
CA ALA A 204 -12.67 0.60 21.67
C ALA A 204 -13.74 1.64 21.37
N ILE A 205 -14.99 1.22 21.32
CA ILE A 205 -16.12 2.10 21.03
C ILE A 205 -17.19 1.94 22.10
N VAL A 206 -17.91 3.01 22.37
CA VAL A 206 -19.10 3.00 23.24
C VAL A 206 -20.27 3.51 22.43
N ILE A 207 -21.33 2.73 22.38
CA ILE A 207 -22.56 3.08 21.71
C ILE A 207 -23.69 3.30 22.72
N SER A 208 -24.56 4.27 22.43
CA SER A 208 -25.86 4.45 23.11
C SER A 208 -26.93 3.85 22.20
N PRO A 209 -27.53 2.72 22.57
CA PRO A 209 -28.59 2.11 21.78
C PRO A 209 -29.84 3.01 21.65
N ARG A 210 -30.19 3.76 22.71
CA ARG A 210 -31.34 4.68 22.69
C ARG A 210 -31.16 5.84 21.74
N LYS A 211 -29.96 6.43 21.73
CA LYS A 211 -29.60 7.53 20.82
C LYS A 211 -29.18 7.04 19.42
N GLN A 212 -28.99 5.74 19.27
CA GLN A 212 -28.41 5.12 18.06
C GLN A 212 -27.13 5.83 17.61
N ALA A 213 -26.30 6.19 18.57
CA ALA A 213 -25.13 7.03 18.36
C ALA A 213 -23.87 6.46 19.02
N LEU A 214 -22.75 6.79 18.43
CA LEU A 214 -21.43 6.57 18.99
C LEU A 214 -21.18 7.66 20.05
N THR A 215 -20.93 7.28 21.29
CA THR A 215 -20.67 8.21 22.40
C THR A 215 -19.20 8.33 22.74
N TYR A 216 -18.40 7.31 22.43
CA TYR A 216 -16.97 7.31 22.66
C TYR A 216 -16.27 6.43 21.63
N LYS A 217 -15.06 6.85 21.21
CA LYS A 217 -14.18 6.06 20.35
C LYS A 217 -12.72 6.29 20.73
N GLN A 218 -11.98 5.22 20.78
CA GLN A 218 -10.52 5.23 20.90
C GLN A 218 -9.96 4.13 20.00
N CYS A 219 -9.24 4.51 18.96
CA CYS A 219 -8.66 3.58 18.01
C CYS A 219 -7.14 3.59 18.11
N GLY A 220 -6.57 2.39 18.17
CA GLY A 220 -5.15 2.13 18.00
C GLY A 220 -4.89 1.48 16.65
N PHE A 221 -3.71 1.73 16.11
CA PHE A 221 -3.22 1.10 14.88
C PHE A 221 -1.92 0.39 15.23
N ASP A 222 -1.96 -0.93 15.34
CA ASP A 222 -0.78 -1.74 15.63
C ASP A 222 -0.29 -2.46 14.39
N GLY A 223 1.03 -2.38 14.17
CA GLY A 223 1.76 -3.21 13.21
C GLY A 223 1.65 -2.77 11.76
N LEU A 224 2.82 -2.46 11.17
CA LEU A 224 3.04 -2.53 9.74
C LEU A 224 3.64 -3.90 9.43
N SER A 225 2.84 -4.82 8.90
CA SER A 225 3.35 -6.04 8.26
C SER A 225 3.36 -5.83 6.75
N VAL A 226 4.52 -6.08 6.15
CA VAL A 226 4.76 -6.01 4.71
C VAL A 226 4.59 -7.39 4.10
#